data_8412517d05055a4e271340cfc2d9bea3
#
_entry.id   8412517d05055a4e271340cfc2d9bea3
#
_cell.length_a   1.000
_cell.length_b   1.000
_cell.length_c   1.000
_cell.angle_alpha   90.00
_cell.angle_beta   90.00
_cell.angle_gamma   90.00
#
_symmetry.space_group_name_H-M   'P 1'
#
loop_
_entity.id
_entity.type
_entity.pdbx_description
1 polymer ?
#
loop_
_entity_poly.entity_id
_entity_poly.type
_entity_poly.pdbx_seq_one_letter_code
_entity_poly.pdbx_strand_id
1 'polypeptide(L)'
;QALCLLGGDELIGYFVAMRGFEEVHLLNITVAPAHQRQGWALVLLDALVLWSRAQGAQWLWLEVRASNTRAQQIYLKRGFARVGLRKAYYPAGHGLREDAVVMNLRLADGA
;
A
#
# COMPACT_ATOMS: atom_id res chain seq x y z
N GLN A 1 -1.54 -9.75 8.84
CA GLN A 1 -0.23 -9.30 9.31
C GLN A 1 -0.16 -7.78 9.38
N ALA A 2 0.33 -7.25 10.47
CA ALA A 2 0.52 -5.80 10.64
C ALA A 2 1.96 -5.52 11.07
N LEU A 3 2.50 -4.40 10.62
CA LEU A 3 3.83 -3.94 11.00
C LEU A 3 3.76 -2.46 11.34
N CYS A 4 4.33 -2.09 12.49
CA CYS A 4 4.39 -0.71 12.94
C CYS A 4 5.81 -0.16 12.82
N LEU A 5 5.91 1.12 12.47
CA LEU A 5 7.16 1.87 12.47
C LEU A 5 7.12 2.82 13.65
N LEU A 6 8.12 2.73 14.53
CA LEU A 6 8.21 3.55 15.72
C LEU A 6 9.46 4.41 15.68
N GLY A 7 9.34 5.65 16.17
CA GLY A 7 10.47 6.52 16.47
C GLY A 7 10.49 6.75 17.98
N GLY A 8 11.38 6.04 18.69
CA GLY A 8 11.31 5.98 20.13
C GLY A 8 10.02 5.30 20.59
N ASP A 9 9.21 5.98 21.38
CA ASP A 9 7.91 5.48 21.84
C ASP A 9 6.75 5.99 20.97
N GLU A 10 7.04 6.80 19.95
CA GLU A 10 6.01 7.41 19.14
C GLU A 10 5.75 6.59 17.89
N LEU A 11 4.45 6.35 17.60
CA LEU A 11 4.05 5.68 16.37
C LEU A 11 4.20 6.65 15.19
N ILE A 12 5.02 6.27 14.23
CA ILE A 12 5.20 7.03 12.98
C ILE A 12 4.19 6.56 11.93
N GLY A 13 4.00 5.27 11.83
CA GLY A 13 3.06 4.71 10.86
C GLY A 13 2.98 3.20 10.95
N TYR A 14 2.12 2.62 10.10
CA TYR A 14 1.96 1.17 10.04
C TYR A 14 1.42 0.75 8.69
N PHE A 15 1.53 -0.55 8.41
CA PHE A 15 0.76 -1.16 7.32
C PHE A 15 0.08 -2.43 7.82
N VAL A 16 -1.00 -2.80 7.14
CA VAL A 16 -1.69 -4.07 7.32
C VAL A 16 -1.73 -4.76 5.97
N ALA A 17 -1.29 -6.00 5.93
CA ALA A 17 -1.22 -6.78 4.70
C ALA A 17 -1.68 -8.21 4.95
N MET A 18 -2.21 -8.85 3.89
CA MET A 18 -2.71 -10.20 3.93
C MET A 18 -1.95 -11.05 2.92
N ARG A 19 -1.51 -12.24 3.36
CA ARG A 19 -0.84 -13.20 2.48
C ARG A 19 -1.87 -14.01 1.71
N GLY A 20 -1.59 -14.22 0.42
CA GLY A 20 -2.29 -15.17 -0.41
C GLY A 20 -1.28 -16.12 -1.03
N PHE A 21 -1.73 -16.94 -2.00
CA PHE A 21 -0.85 -17.85 -2.72
C PHE A 21 0.05 -17.03 -3.66
N GLU A 22 1.35 -17.02 -3.37
CA GLU A 22 2.38 -16.30 -4.14
C GLU A 22 2.14 -14.79 -4.24
N GLU A 23 1.29 -14.24 -3.37
CA GLU A 23 1.00 -12.81 -3.38
C GLU A 23 0.79 -12.27 -1.98
N VAL A 24 0.93 -10.96 -1.87
CA VAL A 24 0.57 -10.19 -0.69
C VAL A 24 -0.36 -9.07 -1.13
N HIS A 25 -1.41 -8.83 -0.36
CA HIS A 25 -2.36 -7.75 -0.61
C HIS A 25 -2.22 -6.72 0.51
N LEU A 26 -1.83 -5.51 0.16
CA LEU A 26 -1.79 -4.40 1.11
C LEU A 26 -3.21 -3.93 1.37
N LEU A 27 -3.65 -3.98 2.63
CA LEU A 27 -4.99 -3.58 3.03
C LEU A 27 -5.03 -2.15 3.54
N ASN A 28 -3.98 -1.70 4.21
CA ASN A 28 -3.91 -0.36 4.77
C ASN A 28 -2.45 0.04 4.97
N ILE A 29 -2.15 1.29 4.67
CA ILE A 29 -0.87 1.91 4.99
C ILE A 29 -1.18 3.32 5.50
N THR A 30 -0.67 3.65 6.67
CA THR A 30 -1.00 4.90 7.36
C THR A 30 0.26 5.48 7.99
N VAL A 31 0.46 6.79 7.77
CA VAL A 31 1.47 7.57 8.45
C VAL A 31 0.74 8.50 9.43
N ALA A 32 1.21 8.54 10.68
CA ALA A 32 0.61 9.40 11.69
C ALA A 32 0.64 10.86 11.24
N PRO A 33 -0.41 11.66 11.54
CA PRO A 33 -0.51 13.04 11.02
C PRO A 33 0.73 13.90 11.28
N ALA A 34 1.36 13.75 12.43
CA ALA A 34 2.55 14.52 12.80
C ALA A 34 3.77 14.16 11.93
N HIS A 35 3.74 13.05 11.24
CA HIS A 35 4.87 12.54 10.47
C HIS A 35 4.60 12.47 8.97
N GLN A 36 3.46 12.96 8.51
CA GLN A 36 3.12 12.96 7.09
C GLN A 36 4.02 13.91 6.31
N ARG A 37 4.16 13.64 4.99
CA ARG A 37 4.94 14.44 4.04
C ARG A 37 6.43 14.49 4.33
N GLN A 38 6.95 13.44 5.00
CA GLN A 38 8.37 13.31 5.34
C GLN A 38 9.02 12.09 4.70
N GLY A 39 8.30 11.42 3.78
CA GLY A 39 8.83 10.23 3.10
C GLY A 39 8.60 8.91 3.84
N TRP A 40 7.90 8.90 4.97
CA TRP A 40 7.69 7.68 5.75
C TRP A 40 6.83 6.65 5.04
N ALA A 41 5.91 7.08 4.13
CA ALA A 41 5.12 6.15 3.34
C ALA A 41 6.03 5.27 2.46
N LEU A 42 7.08 5.84 1.86
CA LEU A 42 8.04 5.08 1.07
C LEU A 42 8.84 4.12 1.94
N VAL A 43 9.21 4.52 3.15
CA VAL A 43 9.89 3.64 4.11
C VAL A 43 9.01 2.45 4.47
N LEU A 44 7.73 2.70 4.75
CA LEU A 44 6.78 1.62 5.03
C LEU A 44 6.59 0.70 3.83
N LEU A 45 6.51 1.25 2.62
CA LEU A 45 6.41 0.45 1.40
C LEU A 45 7.66 -0.40 1.19
N ASP A 46 8.85 0.13 1.45
CA ASP A 46 10.09 -0.64 1.36
C ASP A 46 10.09 -1.80 2.35
N ALA A 47 9.64 -1.56 3.57
CA ALA A 47 9.51 -2.62 4.58
C ALA A 47 8.49 -3.68 4.14
N LEU A 48 7.37 -3.26 3.57
CA LEU A 48 6.35 -4.17 3.04
C LEU A 48 6.91 -5.03 1.91
N VAL A 49 7.67 -4.44 1.00
CA VAL A 49 8.30 -5.18 -0.10
C VAL A 49 9.26 -6.23 0.43
N LEU A 50 10.12 -5.86 1.38
CA LEU A 50 11.07 -6.79 2.00
C LEU A 50 10.35 -7.94 2.70
N TRP A 51 9.32 -7.62 3.48
CA TRP A 51 8.53 -8.64 4.16
C TRP A 51 7.84 -9.57 3.16
N SER A 52 7.25 -9.00 2.11
CA SER A 52 6.55 -9.78 1.08
C SER A 52 7.49 -10.75 0.37
N ARG A 53 8.70 -10.31 0.03
CA ARG A 53 9.71 -11.19 -0.55
C ARG A 53 10.10 -12.30 0.40
N ALA A 54 10.26 -11.99 1.68
CA ALA A 54 10.60 -13.00 2.69
C ALA A 54 9.49 -14.06 2.84
N GLN A 55 8.25 -13.72 2.51
CA GLN A 55 7.13 -14.66 2.50
C GLN A 55 7.08 -15.48 1.21
N GLY A 56 7.97 -15.25 0.27
CA GLY A 56 7.96 -15.94 -1.02
C GLY A 56 6.95 -15.40 -2.01
N ALA A 57 6.40 -14.23 -1.77
CA ALA A 57 5.43 -13.63 -2.67
C ALA A 57 6.11 -13.18 -3.97
N GLN A 58 5.41 -13.33 -5.09
CA GLN A 58 5.84 -12.85 -6.39
C GLN A 58 5.16 -11.56 -6.78
N TRP A 59 4.02 -11.25 -6.16
CA TRP A 59 3.24 -10.07 -6.46
C TRP A 59 2.79 -9.37 -5.19
N LEU A 60 2.74 -8.05 -5.25
CA LEU A 60 2.19 -7.20 -4.20
C LEU A 60 1.07 -6.38 -4.83
N TRP A 61 -0.13 -6.46 -4.25
CA TRP A 61 -1.33 -5.83 -4.77
C TRP A 61 -1.90 -4.81 -3.80
N LEU A 62 -2.55 -3.80 -4.33
CA LEU A 62 -3.32 -2.85 -3.53
C LEU A 62 -4.46 -2.24 -4.34
N GLU A 63 -5.44 -1.69 -3.63
CA GLU A 63 -6.42 -0.76 -4.20
C GLU A 63 -6.24 0.60 -3.54
N VAL A 64 -6.49 1.64 -4.31
CA VAL A 64 -6.42 3.02 -3.84
C VAL A 64 -7.59 3.81 -4.43
N ARG A 65 -8.15 4.74 -3.65
CA ARG A 65 -9.23 5.58 -4.16
C ARG A 65 -8.81 6.30 -5.43
N ALA A 66 -9.68 6.35 -6.44
CA ALA A 66 -9.40 7.04 -7.69
C ALA A 66 -9.08 8.52 -7.44
N SER A 67 -9.70 9.14 -6.44
CA SER A 67 -9.46 10.54 -6.07
C SER A 67 -8.15 10.76 -5.33
N ASN A 68 -7.52 9.72 -4.81
CA ASN A 68 -6.29 9.85 -4.03
C ASN A 68 -5.06 9.83 -4.94
N THR A 69 -4.88 10.91 -5.69
CA THR A 69 -3.77 11.03 -6.65
C THR A 69 -2.41 11.04 -5.96
N ARG A 70 -2.32 11.59 -4.76
CA ARG A 70 -1.08 11.62 -3.99
C ARG A 70 -0.59 10.21 -3.66
N ALA A 71 -1.46 9.35 -3.15
CA ALA A 71 -1.10 7.97 -2.84
C ALA A 71 -0.71 7.22 -4.10
N GLN A 72 -1.46 7.40 -5.20
CA GLN A 72 -1.13 6.76 -6.47
C GLN A 72 0.27 7.16 -6.95
N GLN A 73 0.64 8.43 -6.81
CA GLN A 73 1.97 8.89 -7.20
C GLN A 73 3.07 8.26 -6.35
N ILE A 74 2.83 8.09 -5.05
CA ILE A 74 3.77 7.41 -4.16
C ILE A 74 3.97 5.97 -4.60
N TYR A 75 2.89 5.26 -4.93
CA TYR A 75 2.97 3.87 -5.40
C TYR A 75 3.68 3.78 -6.75
N LEU A 76 3.35 4.67 -7.69
CA LEU A 76 4.03 4.70 -8.98
C LEU A 76 5.53 4.95 -8.82
N LYS A 77 5.90 5.87 -7.94
CA LYS A 77 7.30 6.16 -7.65
C LYS A 77 8.05 4.94 -7.11
N ARG A 78 7.35 4.10 -6.35
CA ARG A 78 7.94 2.86 -5.80
C ARG A 78 8.02 1.75 -6.85
N GLY A 79 7.38 1.91 -8.00
CA GLY A 79 7.43 0.95 -9.09
C GLY A 79 6.13 0.20 -9.34
N PHE A 80 5.06 0.52 -8.62
CA PHE A 80 3.75 -0.07 -8.89
C PHE A 80 3.20 0.41 -10.23
N ALA A 81 2.41 -0.43 -10.88
CA ALA A 81 1.69 -0.09 -12.10
C ALA A 81 0.20 -0.11 -11.84
N ARG A 82 -0.54 0.77 -12.52
CA ARG A 82 -2.00 0.71 -12.54
C ARG A 82 -2.41 -0.41 -13.48
N VAL A 83 -3.21 -1.36 -12.99
CA VAL A 83 -3.58 -2.54 -13.77
C VAL A 83 -5.08 -2.74 -13.89
N GLY A 84 -5.89 -1.96 -13.21
CA GLY A 84 -7.34 -2.09 -13.34
C GLY A 84 -8.11 -1.10 -12.51
N LEU A 85 -9.43 -1.22 -12.59
CA LEU A 85 -10.38 -0.44 -11.80
C LEU A 85 -11.40 -1.37 -11.18
N ARG A 86 -11.77 -1.07 -9.93
CA ARG A 86 -12.96 -1.66 -9.31
C ARG A 86 -14.00 -0.58 -9.21
N LYS A 87 -15.08 -0.72 -9.98
CA LYS A 87 -16.15 0.27 -10.03
C LYS A 87 -16.89 0.34 -8.70
N ALA A 88 -17.18 1.57 -8.25
CA ALA A 88 -17.98 1.83 -7.06
C ALA A 88 -17.54 1.04 -5.83
N TYR A 89 -16.24 0.98 -5.60
CA TYR A 89 -15.63 0.14 -4.56
C TYR A 89 -15.68 0.79 -3.17
N TYR A 90 -15.39 2.09 -3.09
CA TYR A 90 -15.31 2.81 -1.82
C TYR A 90 -16.53 3.67 -1.58
N PRO A 91 -17.03 3.76 -0.32
CA PRO A 91 -18.03 4.78 0.02
C PRO A 91 -17.46 6.18 -0.18
N ALA A 92 -18.26 7.08 -0.75
CA ALA A 92 -17.85 8.45 -1.05
C ALA A 92 -18.77 9.51 -0.43
N GLY A 93 -19.60 9.14 0.53
CA GLY A 93 -20.53 10.04 1.21
C GLY A 93 -21.83 10.21 0.42
N HIS A 94 -22.88 10.65 1.11
CA HIS A 94 -24.21 10.92 0.52
C HIS A 94 -24.76 9.77 -0.32
N GLY A 95 -24.45 8.52 0.05
CA GLY A 95 -24.87 7.34 -0.71
C GLY A 95 -24.12 7.13 -2.01
N LEU A 96 -23.15 7.97 -2.32
CA LEU A 96 -22.29 7.83 -3.49
C LEU A 96 -21.15 6.87 -3.23
N ARG A 97 -20.54 6.41 -4.32
CA ARG A 97 -19.36 5.54 -4.24
C ARG A 97 -18.34 6.00 -5.28
N GLU A 98 -17.08 5.72 -5.01
CA GLU A 98 -16.01 6.01 -5.97
C GLU A 98 -15.27 4.74 -6.34
N ASP A 99 -14.64 4.78 -7.50
CA ASP A 99 -13.84 3.66 -8.01
C ASP A 99 -12.54 3.51 -7.22
N ALA A 100 -12.02 2.29 -7.22
CA ALA A 100 -10.67 1.99 -6.77
C ALA A 100 -9.78 1.76 -7.99
N VAL A 101 -8.58 2.32 -7.95
CA VAL A 101 -7.52 1.96 -8.88
C VAL A 101 -6.79 0.75 -8.31
N VAL A 102 -6.69 -0.31 -9.09
CA VAL A 102 -5.95 -1.51 -8.70
C VAL A 102 -4.52 -1.36 -9.20
N MET A 103 -3.56 -1.56 -8.31
CA MET A 103 -2.15 -1.47 -8.63
C MET A 103 -1.41 -2.71 -8.17
N ASN A 104 -0.35 -3.05 -8.88
CA ASN A 104 0.52 -4.15 -8.44
C ASN A 104 1.99 -3.85 -8.68
N LEU A 105 2.82 -4.61 -7.98
CA LEU A 105 4.28 -4.58 -8.13
C LEU A 105 4.76 -6.03 -8.25
N ARG A 106 5.53 -6.32 -9.30
CA ARG A 106 6.20 -7.60 -9.41
C ARG A 106 7.40 -7.60 -8.47
N LEU A 107 7.46 -8.60 -7.61
CA LEU A 107 8.59 -8.78 -6.70
C LEU A 107 9.65 -9.59 -7.43
N ALA A 108 10.87 -9.09 -7.45
CA ALA A 108 11.95 -9.76 -8.16
C ALA A 108 12.29 -11.10 -7.48
N ASP A 109 12.48 -12.14 -8.29
CA ASP A 109 12.84 -13.47 -7.82
C ASP A 109 14.32 -13.53 -7.52
N GLY A 110 14.73 -12.99 -6.38
CA GLY A 110 16.12 -13.06 -5.95
C GLY A 110 17.11 -12.34 -6.86
N ALA A 111 16.60 -11.52 -7.73
CA ALA A 111 17.46 -10.72 -8.61
C ALA A 111 17.89 -9.47 -7.90
#